data_1970a93aee03b9b7659295271adbd080
#
_entry.id   1970a93aee03b9b7659295271adbd080
#
_cell.length_a   1.000
_cell.length_b   1.000
_cell.length_c   1.000
_cell.angle_alpha   90.00
_cell.angle_beta   90.00
_cell.angle_gamma   90.00
#
_symmetry.space_group_name_H-M   'P 1'
#
loop_
_entity.id
_entity.type
_entity.pdbx_description
1 polymer ?
#
loop_
_entity_poly.entity_id
_entity_poly.type
_entity_poly.pdbx_seq_one_letter_code
_entity_poly.pdbx_strand_id
1 'polypeptide(L)'
;MSVSRQLLPVLLSEKKNAVKGGIYNKMQVDFAYNSNRIEGNCLTYEQTRYIFETHTIGGTASVNDVFETANHFRCFDYILDTIDEPISEKLIKELHRKLKSGIITDDDSAVVGDYKKYPNTVGEITTTLPEEVSGAVRALIEEFSHRNAVDMYDVAEFHAEFEKIHPFYDGNGRIGRLLTLKMCLQNGMVPFIISDLMKHFYYAGLNEWQIGQKYTRLKDGFLDAQDDMKAALDYFRIDYDRTEVTARELINKRK
;
A
#
# COMPACT_ATOMS: atom_id res chain seq x y z
N MET A 1 21.47 -27.72 7.67
CA MET A 1 21.25 -26.57 6.77
C MET A 1 19.96 -25.91 7.20
N SER A 2 19.98 -24.66 7.68
CA SER A 2 18.76 -23.92 8.00
C SER A 2 18.05 -23.64 6.66
N VAL A 3 16.78 -24.01 6.55
CA VAL A 3 15.96 -23.65 5.39
C VAL A 3 15.80 -22.12 5.43
N SER A 4 16.16 -21.44 4.34
CA SER A 4 15.96 -20.01 4.20
C SER A 4 14.46 -19.69 4.39
N ARG A 5 14.16 -18.77 5.32
CA ARG A 5 12.80 -18.35 5.64
C ARG A 5 12.50 -17.02 4.92
N GLN A 6 12.10 -17.09 3.66
CA GLN A 6 11.72 -15.90 2.90
C GLN A 6 10.34 -15.36 3.33
N LEU A 7 10.14 -14.04 3.21
CA LEU A 7 8.95 -13.35 3.70
C LEU A 7 7.64 -13.90 3.12
N LEU A 8 7.52 -13.99 1.79
CA LEU A 8 6.26 -14.39 1.15
C LEU A 8 5.80 -15.80 1.58
N PRO A 9 6.62 -16.85 1.54
CA PRO A 9 6.25 -18.17 2.06
C PRO A 9 5.84 -18.14 3.53
N VAL A 10 6.49 -17.31 4.36
CA VAL A 10 6.13 -17.17 5.79
C VAL A 10 4.76 -16.53 5.92
N LEU A 11 4.47 -15.42 5.20
CA LEU A 11 3.17 -14.76 5.23
C LEU A 11 2.04 -15.72 4.85
N LEU A 12 2.20 -16.47 3.75
CA LEU A 12 1.22 -17.45 3.29
C LEU A 12 1.00 -18.57 4.30
N SER A 13 2.09 -19.06 4.91
CA SER A 13 2.03 -20.11 5.94
C SER A 13 1.35 -19.60 7.21
N GLU A 14 1.70 -18.43 7.71
CA GLU A 14 1.11 -17.85 8.93
C GLU A 14 -0.37 -17.51 8.73
N LYS A 15 -0.74 -16.95 7.56
CA LYS A 15 -2.15 -16.74 7.17
C LYS A 15 -2.93 -18.05 7.20
N LYS A 16 -2.44 -19.09 6.51
CA LYS A 16 -3.11 -20.40 6.41
C LYS A 16 -3.32 -21.06 7.77
N ASN A 17 -2.32 -20.94 8.66
CA ASN A 17 -2.33 -21.59 9.97
C ASN A 17 -2.85 -20.70 11.10
N ALA A 18 -3.35 -19.49 10.78
CA ALA A 18 -3.84 -18.50 11.74
C ALA A 18 -2.85 -18.25 12.91
N VAL A 19 -1.56 -18.09 12.57
CA VAL A 19 -0.49 -17.89 13.57
C VAL A 19 -0.67 -16.54 14.24
N LYS A 20 -0.82 -16.54 15.56
CA LYS A 20 -0.96 -15.31 16.35
C LYS A 20 0.41 -14.68 16.64
N GLY A 21 0.50 -13.37 16.53
CA GLY A 21 1.72 -12.61 16.86
C GLY A 21 2.91 -12.86 15.93
N GLY A 22 2.70 -13.46 14.75
CA GLY A 22 3.70 -13.62 13.71
C GLY A 22 3.87 -12.36 12.87
N ILE A 23 4.73 -12.45 11.85
CA ILE A 23 4.98 -11.30 10.93
C ILE A 23 3.74 -10.96 10.11
N TYR A 24 2.93 -11.94 9.72
CA TYR A 24 1.66 -11.71 9.04
C TYR A 24 0.71 -10.85 9.89
N ASN A 25 0.52 -11.20 11.17
CA ASN A 25 -0.29 -10.44 12.11
C ASN A 25 0.24 -9.00 12.23
N LYS A 26 1.55 -8.85 12.47
CA LYS A 26 2.19 -7.54 12.57
C LYS A 26 1.97 -6.71 11.31
N MET A 27 2.24 -7.25 10.12
CA MET A 27 2.10 -6.52 8.86
C MET A 27 0.64 -6.13 8.59
N GLN A 28 -0.32 -7.00 8.87
CA GLN A 28 -1.75 -6.69 8.74
C GLN A 28 -2.13 -5.46 9.58
N VAL A 29 -1.77 -5.47 10.86
CA VAL A 29 -2.11 -4.39 11.79
C VAL A 29 -1.39 -3.09 11.43
N ASP A 30 -0.07 -3.15 11.23
CA ASP A 30 0.75 -1.98 10.92
C ASP A 30 0.29 -1.32 9.60
N PHE A 31 0.02 -2.12 8.57
CA PHE A 31 -0.36 -1.58 7.28
C PHE A 31 -1.76 -0.98 7.31
N ALA A 32 -2.74 -1.67 7.89
CA ALA A 32 -4.09 -1.14 8.01
C ALA A 32 -4.12 0.13 8.86
N TYR A 33 -3.44 0.15 10.01
CA TYR A 33 -3.35 1.34 10.85
C TYR A 33 -2.76 2.52 10.08
N ASN A 34 -1.52 2.40 9.61
CA ASN A 34 -0.81 3.53 8.99
C ASN A 34 -1.50 3.99 7.70
N SER A 35 -1.89 3.06 6.83
CA SER A 35 -2.52 3.39 5.55
C SER A 35 -3.86 4.11 5.71
N ASN A 36 -4.69 3.71 6.66
CA ASN A 36 -5.95 4.39 6.95
C ASN A 36 -5.75 5.72 7.69
N ARG A 37 -4.77 5.80 8.61
CA ARG A 37 -4.42 7.06 9.30
C ARG A 37 -3.95 8.15 8.35
N ILE A 38 -3.19 7.81 7.31
CA ILE A 38 -2.78 8.73 6.25
C ILE A 38 -4.03 9.34 5.58
N GLU A 39 -5.08 8.58 5.39
CA GLU A 39 -6.35 9.01 4.77
C GLU A 39 -7.35 9.65 5.75
N GLY A 40 -6.98 9.81 7.02
CA GLY A 40 -7.80 10.53 8.01
C GLY A 40 -8.63 9.65 8.94
N ASN A 41 -8.54 8.32 8.84
CA ASN A 41 -9.15 7.40 9.80
C ASN A 41 -8.65 7.70 11.23
N CYS A 42 -9.56 7.66 12.20
CA CYS A 42 -9.27 8.11 13.58
C CYS A 42 -9.01 6.96 14.56
N LEU A 43 -9.05 5.70 14.13
CA LEU A 43 -8.77 4.58 15.02
C LEU A 43 -7.35 4.63 15.59
N THR A 44 -7.23 4.23 16.84
CA THR A 44 -5.91 4.03 17.47
C THR A 44 -5.28 2.71 16.97
N TYR A 45 -3.97 2.57 17.18
CA TYR A 45 -3.28 1.33 16.88
C TYR A 45 -3.88 0.13 17.62
N GLU A 46 -4.21 0.31 18.90
CA GLU A 46 -4.85 -0.71 19.73
C GLU A 46 -6.23 -1.10 19.21
N GLN A 47 -7.05 -0.14 18.78
CA GLN A 47 -8.35 -0.43 18.18
C GLN A 47 -8.21 -1.20 16.88
N THR A 48 -7.26 -0.80 16.02
CA THR A 48 -6.93 -1.54 14.78
C THR A 48 -6.52 -2.98 15.08
N ARG A 49 -5.66 -3.18 16.08
CA ARG A 49 -5.24 -4.50 16.53
C ARG A 49 -6.40 -5.34 17.06
N TYR A 50 -7.27 -4.78 17.89
CA TYR A 50 -8.44 -5.50 18.41
C TYR A 50 -9.39 -5.93 17.31
N ILE A 51 -9.65 -5.07 16.30
CA ILE A 51 -10.48 -5.45 15.15
C ILE A 51 -9.88 -6.66 14.44
N PHE A 52 -8.57 -6.69 14.24
CA PHE A 52 -7.89 -7.80 13.58
C PHE A 52 -7.90 -9.08 14.41
N GLU A 53 -7.49 -9.01 15.69
CA GLU A 53 -7.24 -10.18 16.52
C GLU A 53 -8.51 -10.77 17.15
N THR A 54 -9.50 -9.92 17.45
CA THR A 54 -10.66 -10.32 18.27
C THR A 54 -12.00 -10.05 17.60
N HIS A 55 -12.01 -9.34 16.45
CA HIS A 55 -13.22 -8.87 15.77
C HIS A 55 -14.11 -7.99 16.67
N THR A 56 -13.49 -7.28 17.61
CA THR A 56 -14.13 -6.34 18.53
C THR A 56 -13.46 -4.99 18.47
N ILE A 57 -14.10 -3.97 19.03
CA ILE A 57 -13.53 -2.64 19.17
C ILE A 57 -13.75 -2.15 20.60
N GLY A 58 -12.71 -1.58 21.22
CA GLY A 58 -12.79 -0.91 22.51
C GLY A 58 -13.07 0.59 22.33
N GLY A 59 -13.95 1.16 23.18
CA GLY A 59 -14.28 2.57 23.15
C GLY A 59 -15.25 2.97 22.03
N THR A 60 -15.27 4.26 21.70
CA THR A 60 -16.09 4.81 20.60
C THR A 60 -15.26 4.95 19.33
N ALA A 61 -15.89 4.66 18.18
CA ALA A 61 -15.29 4.83 16.88
C ALA A 61 -16.36 5.15 15.82
N SER A 62 -15.96 5.80 14.75
CA SER A 62 -16.81 5.93 13.55
C SER A 62 -17.05 4.57 12.94
N VAL A 63 -18.29 4.31 12.52
CA VAL A 63 -18.63 3.07 11.81
C VAL A 63 -17.83 2.92 10.54
N ASN A 64 -17.64 4.00 9.78
CA ASN A 64 -16.83 3.98 8.56
C ASN A 64 -15.36 3.66 8.85
N ASP A 65 -14.77 4.22 9.93
CA ASP A 65 -13.39 3.92 10.31
C ASP A 65 -13.19 2.43 10.59
N VAL A 66 -14.18 1.79 11.25
CA VAL A 66 -14.17 0.35 11.52
C VAL A 66 -14.26 -0.46 10.22
N PHE A 67 -15.20 -0.10 9.33
CA PHE A 67 -15.34 -0.77 8.04
C PHE A 67 -14.09 -0.62 7.17
N GLU A 68 -13.54 0.59 7.06
CA GLU A 68 -12.32 0.84 6.29
C GLU A 68 -11.15 -0.01 6.79
N THR A 69 -10.99 -0.10 8.13
CA THR A 69 -9.93 -0.91 8.73
C THR A 69 -10.14 -2.41 8.48
N ALA A 70 -11.34 -2.92 8.71
CA ALA A 70 -11.66 -4.32 8.44
C ALA A 70 -11.52 -4.68 6.95
N ASN A 71 -11.91 -3.76 6.06
CA ASN A 71 -11.77 -3.94 4.62
C ASN A 71 -10.31 -3.89 4.17
N HIS A 72 -9.45 -3.08 4.82
CA HIS A 72 -8.04 -3.05 4.52
C HIS A 72 -7.38 -4.41 4.80
N PHE A 73 -7.73 -5.09 5.89
CA PHE A 73 -7.28 -6.46 6.15
C PHE A 73 -7.69 -7.43 5.04
N ARG A 74 -8.93 -7.32 4.56
CA ARG A 74 -9.43 -8.14 3.43
C ARG A 74 -8.69 -7.85 2.12
N CYS A 75 -8.30 -6.59 1.89
CA CYS A 75 -7.49 -6.20 0.74
C CYS A 75 -6.08 -6.77 0.82
N PHE A 76 -5.45 -6.73 1.99
CA PHE A 76 -4.15 -7.35 2.22
C PHE A 76 -4.20 -8.86 1.96
N ASP A 77 -5.22 -9.54 2.48
CA ASP A 77 -5.44 -10.96 2.23
C ASP A 77 -5.65 -11.26 0.75
N TYR A 78 -6.40 -10.42 0.06
CA TYR A 78 -6.62 -10.56 -1.37
C TYR A 78 -5.34 -10.40 -2.19
N ILE A 79 -4.43 -9.50 -1.79
CA ILE A 79 -3.09 -9.39 -2.39
C ILE A 79 -2.32 -10.71 -2.25
N LEU A 80 -2.33 -11.33 -1.07
CA LEU A 80 -1.66 -12.61 -0.85
C LEU A 80 -2.31 -13.76 -1.64
N ASP A 81 -3.64 -13.79 -1.70
CA ASP A 81 -4.39 -14.84 -2.41
C ASP A 81 -4.20 -14.77 -3.94
N THR A 82 -3.91 -13.57 -4.45
CA THR A 82 -3.68 -13.31 -5.88
C THR A 82 -2.23 -13.01 -6.20
N ILE A 83 -1.30 -13.43 -5.33
CA ILE A 83 0.10 -13.00 -5.45
C ILE A 83 0.74 -13.39 -6.78
N ASP A 84 0.38 -14.53 -7.34
CA ASP A 84 0.88 -15.03 -8.62
C ASP A 84 0.17 -14.39 -9.83
N GLU A 85 -0.93 -13.67 -9.62
CA GLU A 85 -1.64 -12.98 -10.69
C GLU A 85 -0.96 -11.63 -10.98
N PRO A 86 -0.84 -11.22 -12.26
CA PRO A 86 -0.32 -9.90 -12.60
C PRO A 86 -1.26 -8.79 -12.12
N ILE A 87 -0.71 -7.60 -11.90
CA ILE A 87 -1.52 -6.40 -11.69
C ILE A 87 -2.36 -6.16 -12.95
N SER A 88 -3.65 -5.94 -12.78
CA SER A 88 -4.61 -5.76 -13.87
C SER A 88 -5.72 -4.80 -13.44
N GLU A 89 -6.44 -4.20 -14.40
CA GLU A 89 -7.62 -3.37 -14.10
C GLU A 89 -8.65 -4.14 -13.24
N LYS A 90 -8.84 -5.43 -13.53
CA LYS A 90 -9.74 -6.30 -12.76
C LYS A 90 -9.31 -6.39 -11.29
N LEU A 91 -8.02 -6.63 -11.04
CA LEU A 91 -7.46 -6.71 -9.70
C LEU A 91 -7.60 -5.36 -8.96
N ILE A 92 -7.27 -4.25 -9.63
CA ILE A 92 -7.37 -2.90 -9.07
C ILE A 92 -8.83 -2.57 -8.69
N LYS A 93 -9.78 -2.84 -9.58
CA LYS A 93 -11.21 -2.62 -9.31
C LYS A 93 -11.75 -3.53 -8.21
N GLU A 94 -11.28 -4.77 -8.12
CA GLU A 94 -11.68 -5.69 -7.05
C GLU A 94 -11.12 -5.27 -5.69
N LEU A 95 -9.87 -4.79 -5.64
CA LEU A 95 -9.31 -4.18 -4.42
C LEU A 95 -10.16 -2.99 -3.97
N HIS A 96 -10.53 -2.09 -4.88
CA HIS A 96 -11.39 -0.97 -4.56
C HIS A 96 -12.78 -1.42 -4.07
N ARG A 97 -13.38 -2.43 -4.70
CA ARG A 97 -14.66 -3.00 -4.26
C ARG A 97 -14.58 -3.53 -2.84
N LYS A 98 -13.50 -4.25 -2.50
CA LYS A 98 -13.28 -4.77 -1.15
C LYS A 98 -13.06 -3.63 -0.15
N LEU A 99 -12.21 -2.66 -0.51
CA LEU A 99 -11.86 -1.53 0.36
C LEU A 99 -13.06 -0.68 0.72
N LYS A 100 -13.95 -0.42 -0.23
CA LYS A 100 -15.12 0.48 -0.06
C LYS A 100 -16.41 -0.27 0.29
N SER A 101 -16.35 -1.59 0.53
CA SER A 101 -17.53 -2.38 0.87
C SER A 101 -18.14 -1.96 2.20
N GLY A 102 -19.44 -1.65 2.21
CA GLY A 102 -20.20 -1.30 3.41
C GLY A 102 -19.92 0.09 3.98
N ILE A 103 -19.10 0.91 3.32
CA ILE A 103 -18.89 2.31 3.71
C ILE A 103 -20.18 3.09 3.50
N ILE A 104 -20.60 3.79 4.54
CA ILE A 104 -21.80 4.64 4.52
C ILE A 104 -21.39 5.99 3.90
N THR A 105 -22.04 6.36 2.82
CA THR A 105 -21.86 7.66 2.15
C THR A 105 -23.19 8.16 1.60
N ASP A 106 -23.39 9.47 1.69
CA ASP A 106 -24.50 10.17 1.06
C ASP A 106 -24.14 10.67 -0.34
N ASP A 107 -22.93 10.36 -0.82
CA ASP A 107 -22.43 10.79 -2.12
C ASP A 107 -22.73 9.75 -3.20
N ASP A 108 -23.74 10.01 -4.00
CA ASP A 108 -24.17 9.17 -5.14
C ASP A 108 -23.09 9.06 -6.25
N SER A 109 -22.06 9.92 -6.23
CA SER A 109 -20.94 9.85 -7.17
C SER A 109 -19.92 8.78 -6.80
N ALA A 110 -19.95 8.28 -5.56
CA ALA A 110 -19.04 7.27 -5.05
C ALA A 110 -19.36 5.89 -5.63
N VAL A 111 -18.74 5.54 -6.74
CA VAL A 111 -18.91 4.22 -7.38
C VAL A 111 -17.96 3.22 -6.76
N VAL A 112 -18.50 2.14 -6.17
CA VAL A 112 -17.69 1.09 -5.54
C VAL A 112 -17.24 0.05 -6.57
N GLY A 113 -15.93 -0.11 -6.70
CA GLY A 113 -15.33 -1.10 -7.61
C GLY A 113 -15.33 -0.69 -9.09
N ASP A 114 -15.54 0.59 -9.37
CA ASP A 114 -15.37 1.14 -10.72
C ASP A 114 -14.71 2.52 -10.68
N TYR A 115 -14.21 2.99 -11.83
CA TYR A 115 -13.53 4.27 -11.93
C TYR A 115 -14.48 5.46 -11.74
N LYS A 116 -13.91 6.59 -11.35
CA LYS A 116 -14.63 7.84 -11.16
C LYS A 116 -15.39 8.26 -12.44
N LYS A 117 -16.56 8.86 -12.23
CA LYS A 117 -17.42 9.38 -13.31
C LYS A 117 -17.30 10.89 -13.49
N TYR A 118 -16.75 11.58 -12.49
CA TYR A 118 -16.61 13.02 -12.48
C TYR A 118 -15.16 13.42 -12.29
N PRO A 119 -14.69 14.52 -12.89
CA PRO A 119 -13.36 15.08 -12.64
C PRO A 119 -13.19 15.41 -11.16
N ASN A 120 -11.99 15.18 -10.64
CA ASN A 120 -11.61 15.58 -9.29
C ASN A 120 -10.20 16.17 -9.27
N THR A 121 -9.84 16.79 -8.15
CA THR A 121 -8.51 17.35 -7.90
C THR A 121 -7.95 16.77 -6.61
N VAL A 122 -6.62 16.70 -6.51
CA VAL A 122 -5.91 16.38 -5.27
C VAL A 122 -5.08 17.60 -4.88
N GLY A 123 -5.52 18.34 -3.87
CA GLY A 123 -4.96 19.66 -3.59
C GLY A 123 -5.14 20.60 -4.79
N GLU A 124 -4.03 21.11 -5.32
CA GLU A 124 -4.02 21.98 -6.51
C GLU A 124 -3.79 21.21 -7.82
N ILE A 125 -3.67 19.89 -7.77
CA ILE A 125 -3.34 19.06 -8.93
C ILE A 125 -4.59 18.52 -9.59
N THR A 126 -4.73 18.74 -10.90
CA THR A 126 -5.76 18.15 -11.73
C THR A 126 -5.39 16.70 -12.05
N THR A 127 -6.28 15.77 -11.76
CA THR A 127 -6.09 14.34 -12.03
C THR A 127 -6.56 13.99 -13.44
N THR A 128 -6.29 12.77 -13.91
CA THR A 128 -6.75 12.27 -15.21
C THR A 128 -8.28 12.38 -15.35
N LEU A 129 -8.75 12.83 -16.50
CA LEU A 129 -10.20 12.95 -16.79
C LEU A 129 -10.87 11.57 -16.79
N PRO A 130 -12.14 11.44 -16.35
CA PRO A 130 -12.84 10.17 -16.22
C PRO A 130 -12.80 9.29 -17.47
N GLU A 131 -13.00 9.88 -18.64
CA GLU A 131 -12.97 9.20 -19.94
C GLU A 131 -11.59 8.65 -20.32
N GLU A 132 -10.51 9.20 -19.76
CA GLU A 132 -9.12 8.82 -20.03
C GLU A 132 -8.59 7.80 -19.01
N VAL A 133 -9.22 7.67 -17.82
CA VAL A 133 -8.73 6.86 -16.71
C VAL A 133 -8.42 5.42 -17.12
N SER A 134 -9.33 4.75 -17.81
CA SER A 134 -9.13 3.33 -18.19
C SER A 134 -7.93 3.17 -19.14
N GLY A 135 -7.76 4.10 -20.07
CA GLY A 135 -6.58 4.14 -20.96
C GLY A 135 -5.28 4.36 -20.20
N ALA A 136 -5.27 5.34 -19.29
CA ALA A 136 -4.11 5.67 -18.48
C ALA A 136 -3.69 4.52 -17.54
N VAL A 137 -4.65 3.88 -16.86
CA VAL A 137 -4.37 2.72 -16.00
C VAL A 137 -3.82 1.55 -16.80
N ARG A 138 -4.37 1.25 -17.99
CA ARG A 138 -3.83 0.19 -18.84
C ARG A 138 -2.42 0.49 -19.30
N ALA A 139 -2.14 1.71 -19.74
CA ALA A 139 -0.81 2.13 -20.15
C ALA A 139 0.21 2.01 -19.01
N LEU A 140 -0.17 2.42 -17.79
CA LEU A 140 0.66 2.25 -16.60
C LEU A 140 0.97 0.77 -16.33
N ILE A 141 -0.05 -0.09 -16.36
CA ILE A 141 0.13 -1.53 -16.14
C ILE A 141 1.04 -2.13 -17.21
N GLU A 142 0.80 -1.80 -18.47
CA GLU A 142 1.59 -2.32 -19.60
C GLU A 142 3.06 -1.92 -19.48
N GLU A 143 3.35 -0.65 -19.21
CA GLU A 143 4.70 -0.14 -19.02
C GLU A 143 5.49 -0.94 -17.98
N PHE A 144 4.89 -1.16 -16.80
CA PHE A 144 5.57 -1.84 -15.70
C PHE A 144 5.58 -3.37 -15.84
N SER A 145 4.64 -3.97 -16.60
CA SER A 145 4.61 -5.41 -16.86
C SER A 145 5.78 -5.90 -17.73
N HIS A 146 6.40 -5.03 -18.49
CA HIS A 146 7.52 -5.34 -19.38
C HIS A 146 8.90 -5.13 -18.75
N ARG A 147 8.96 -4.64 -17.50
CA ARG A 147 10.25 -4.46 -16.80
C ARG A 147 10.80 -5.80 -16.34
N ASN A 148 12.00 -6.17 -16.81
CA ASN A 148 12.63 -7.46 -16.50
C ASN A 148 13.17 -7.54 -15.07
N ALA A 149 13.48 -6.40 -14.46
CA ALA A 149 13.91 -6.26 -13.08
C ALA A 149 13.23 -5.01 -12.50
N VAL A 150 12.52 -5.18 -11.40
CA VAL A 150 11.83 -4.10 -10.69
C VAL A 150 12.66 -3.73 -9.47
N ASP A 151 12.95 -2.46 -9.31
CA ASP A 151 13.62 -1.91 -8.13
C ASP A 151 12.72 -0.92 -7.36
N MET A 152 13.25 -0.32 -6.31
CA MET A 152 12.48 0.63 -5.49
C MET A 152 12.14 1.94 -6.25
N TYR A 153 12.91 2.29 -7.29
CA TYR A 153 12.55 3.42 -8.15
C TYR A 153 11.31 3.11 -8.97
N ASP A 154 11.24 1.91 -9.53
CA ASP A 154 10.10 1.45 -10.30
C ASP A 154 8.83 1.42 -9.45
N VAL A 155 8.94 0.95 -8.20
CA VAL A 155 7.82 0.93 -7.24
C VAL A 155 7.37 2.35 -6.90
N ALA A 156 8.32 3.29 -6.68
CA ALA A 156 8.00 4.68 -6.38
C ALA A 156 7.36 5.39 -7.58
N GLU A 157 7.87 5.12 -8.78
CA GLU A 157 7.36 5.66 -10.04
C GLU A 157 5.94 5.16 -10.31
N PHE A 158 5.72 3.84 -10.25
CA PHE A 158 4.40 3.25 -10.41
C PHE A 158 3.39 3.86 -9.44
N HIS A 159 3.76 3.99 -8.17
CA HIS A 159 2.89 4.55 -7.15
C HIS A 159 2.54 6.01 -7.45
N ALA A 160 3.53 6.83 -7.79
CA ALA A 160 3.33 8.24 -8.08
C ALA A 160 2.46 8.47 -9.33
N GLU A 161 2.67 7.69 -10.39
CA GLU A 161 1.84 7.76 -11.60
C GLU A 161 0.41 7.25 -11.33
N PHE A 162 0.23 6.19 -10.51
CA PHE A 162 -1.09 5.74 -10.09
C PHE A 162 -1.84 6.82 -9.30
N GLU A 163 -1.15 7.49 -8.36
CA GLU A 163 -1.72 8.63 -7.60
C GLU A 163 -2.05 9.83 -8.49
N LYS A 164 -1.28 10.07 -9.54
CA LYS A 164 -1.54 11.14 -10.53
C LYS A 164 -2.76 10.82 -11.41
N ILE A 165 -2.89 9.57 -11.86
CA ILE A 165 -4.08 9.12 -12.59
C ILE A 165 -5.33 9.30 -11.70
N HIS A 166 -5.23 8.94 -10.43
CA HIS A 166 -6.30 9.03 -9.44
C HIS A 166 -7.60 8.38 -9.92
N PRO A 167 -7.59 7.06 -10.19
CA PRO A 167 -8.65 6.41 -10.95
C PRO A 167 -10.00 6.37 -10.25
N PHE A 168 -10.04 6.46 -8.93
CA PHE A 168 -11.27 6.37 -8.15
C PHE A 168 -11.67 7.72 -7.57
N TYR A 169 -12.91 7.82 -7.12
CA TYR A 169 -13.39 8.99 -6.39
C TYR A 169 -12.71 9.14 -5.03
N ASP A 170 -12.51 8.03 -4.32
CA ASP A 170 -11.80 7.93 -3.04
C ASP A 170 -11.08 6.57 -2.93
N GLY A 171 -10.10 6.46 -2.04
CA GLY A 171 -9.36 5.22 -1.77
C GLY A 171 -8.13 4.99 -2.65
N ASN A 172 -7.74 5.94 -3.49
CA ASN A 172 -6.58 5.81 -4.39
C ASN A 172 -5.30 5.55 -3.61
N GLY A 173 -4.99 6.36 -2.58
CA GLY A 173 -3.80 6.19 -1.75
C GLY A 173 -3.69 4.80 -1.13
N ARG A 174 -4.78 4.29 -0.59
CA ARG A 174 -4.83 2.94 0.02
C ARG A 174 -4.61 1.84 -1.03
N ILE A 175 -5.25 1.95 -2.19
CA ILE A 175 -5.06 1.01 -3.30
C ILE A 175 -3.62 1.10 -3.83
N GLY A 176 -3.10 2.30 -4.07
CA GLY A 176 -1.72 2.50 -4.53
C GLY A 176 -0.70 1.84 -3.59
N ARG A 177 -0.83 2.03 -2.27
CA ARG A 177 0.05 1.39 -1.27
C ARG A 177 -0.11 -0.14 -1.21
N LEU A 178 -1.31 -0.69 -1.43
CA LEU A 178 -1.53 -2.14 -1.57
C LEU A 178 -0.89 -2.70 -2.83
N LEU A 179 -0.93 -1.96 -3.94
CA LEU A 179 -0.26 -2.36 -5.18
C LEU A 179 1.27 -2.36 -5.04
N THR A 180 1.85 -1.38 -4.32
CA THR A 180 3.30 -1.39 -4.02
C THR A 180 3.71 -2.58 -3.16
N LEU A 181 2.88 -2.98 -2.18
CA LEU A 181 3.09 -4.22 -1.43
C LEU A 181 3.15 -5.44 -2.36
N LYS A 182 2.16 -5.55 -3.27
CA LYS A 182 2.13 -6.65 -4.25
C LYS A 182 3.38 -6.67 -5.13
N MET A 183 3.78 -5.51 -5.66
CA MET A 183 4.99 -5.39 -6.49
C MET A 183 6.25 -5.83 -5.74
N CYS A 184 6.43 -5.39 -4.50
CA CYS A 184 7.57 -5.82 -3.68
C CYS A 184 7.58 -7.33 -3.46
N LEU A 185 6.44 -7.91 -3.05
CA LEU A 185 6.35 -9.35 -2.78
C LEU A 185 6.55 -10.20 -4.05
N GLN A 186 6.01 -9.78 -5.19
CA GLN A 186 6.19 -10.49 -6.47
C GLN A 186 7.64 -10.50 -6.95
N ASN A 187 8.39 -9.45 -6.64
CA ASN A 187 9.79 -9.29 -7.06
C ASN A 187 10.79 -9.70 -5.97
N GLY A 188 10.34 -10.31 -4.87
CA GLY A 188 11.21 -10.75 -3.78
C GLY A 188 11.87 -9.61 -3.00
N MET A 189 11.39 -8.39 -3.18
CA MET A 189 11.87 -7.19 -2.47
C MET A 189 11.28 -7.13 -1.07
N VAL A 190 12.02 -6.53 -0.13
CA VAL A 190 11.47 -6.18 1.17
C VAL A 190 10.38 -5.12 0.98
N PRO A 191 9.13 -5.36 1.38
CA PRO A 191 8.09 -4.34 1.29
C PRO A 191 8.31 -3.24 2.33
N PHE A 192 7.51 -2.18 2.24
CA PHE A 192 7.55 -1.06 3.18
C PHE A 192 6.13 -0.66 3.61
N ILE A 193 6.03 -0.03 4.78
CA ILE A 193 4.79 0.54 5.30
C ILE A 193 5.08 1.99 5.64
N ILE A 194 4.44 2.91 4.93
CA ILE A 194 4.58 4.35 5.20
C ILE A 194 3.92 4.66 6.53
N SER A 195 4.68 5.12 7.52
CA SER A 195 4.17 5.55 8.80
C SER A 195 3.27 6.80 8.65
N ASP A 196 2.17 6.89 9.40
CA ASP A 196 1.32 8.07 9.45
C ASP A 196 2.07 9.31 9.95
N LEU A 197 3.11 9.13 10.76
CA LEU A 197 4.02 10.21 11.17
C LEU A 197 4.78 10.83 10.00
N MET A 198 5.02 10.07 8.94
CA MET A 198 5.69 10.52 7.72
C MET A 198 4.73 11.05 6.66
N LYS A 199 3.44 11.19 6.97
CA LYS A 199 2.38 11.63 6.04
C LYS A 199 2.75 12.90 5.26
N HIS A 200 3.25 13.93 5.93
CA HIS A 200 3.62 15.19 5.26
C HIS A 200 4.82 15.04 4.33
N PHE A 201 5.80 14.22 4.72
CA PHE A 201 6.95 13.93 3.87
C PHE A 201 6.54 13.13 2.63
N TYR A 202 5.68 12.15 2.81
CA TYR A 202 5.12 11.34 1.73
C TYR A 202 4.32 12.19 0.72
N TYR A 203 3.40 13.03 1.18
CA TYR A 203 2.64 13.92 0.28
C TYR A 203 3.52 14.96 -0.41
N ALA A 204 4.55 15.48 0.28
CA ALA A 204 5.50 16.36 -0.37
C ALA A 204 6.28 15.65 -1.49
N GLY A 205 6.63 14.37 -1.30
CA GLY A 205 7.26 13.54 -2.32
C GLY A 205 6.36 13.27 -3.53
N LEU A 206 5.08 12.98 -3.31
CA LEU A 206 4.09 12.83 -4.38
C LEU A 206 3.91 14.14 -5.17
N ASN A 207 3.82 15.28 -4.47
CA ASN A 207 3.68 16.58 -5.10
C ASN A 207 4.92 16.96 -5.94
N GLU A 208 6.13 16.70 -5.42
CA GLU A 208 7.37 16.91 -6.18
C GLU A 208 7.42 16.09 -7.47
N TRP A 209 6.93 14.85 -7.42
CA TRP A 209 6.79 14.01 -8.60
C TRP A 209 5.80 14.60 -9.60
N GLN A 210 4.60 14.91 -9.14
CA GLN A 210 3.49 15.33 -9.99
C GLN A 210 3.77 16.67 -10.70
N ILE A 211 4.47 17.61 -10.05
CA ILE A 211 4.82 18.91 -10.61
C ILE A 211 6.11 18.88 -11.43
N GLY A 212 7.15 18.20 -10.92
CA GLY A 212 8.51 18.30 -11.45
C GLY A 212 9.16 16.99 -11.85
N GLN A 213 8.45 15.89 -11.78
CA GLN A 213 8.97 14.52 -11.98
C GLN A 213 10.24 14.24 -11.16
N LYS A 214 10.31 14.81 -9.95
CA LYS A 214 11.40 14.57 -8.99
C LYS A 214 10.97 13.54 -7.97
N TYR A 215 11.53 12.35 -8.03
CA TYR A 215 11.16 11.20 -7.17
C TYR A 215 12.11 10.95 -6.00
N THR A 216 13.11 11.79 -5.81
CA THR A 216 14.12 11.56 -4.79
C THR A 216 13.51 11.46 -3.40
N ARG A 217 12.61 12.39 -3.03
CA ARG A 217 11.98 12.43 -1.72
C ARG A 217 11.06 11.22 -1.49
N LEU A 218 10.22 10.89 -2.47
CA LEU A 218 9.28 9.77 -2.38
C LEU A 218 10.04 8.45 -2.20
N LYS A 219 11.05 8.22 -3.03
CA LYS A 219 11.92 7.05 -2.94
C LYS A 219 12.70 6.99 -1.63
N ASP A 220 13.28 8.11 -1.18
CA ASP A 220 14.01 8.15 0.09
C ASP A 220 13.07 7.79 1.26
N GLY A 221 11.81 8.24 1.23
CA GLY A 221 10.79 7.85 2.20
C GLY A 221 10.43 6.37 2.15
N PHE A 222 10.39 5.77 0.96
CA PHE A 222 10.13 4.34 0.80
C PHE A 222 11.30 3.49 1.30
N LEU A 223 12.54 3.92 1.06
CA LEU A 223 13.74 3.25 1.57
C LEU A 223 13.84 3.34 3.10
N ASP A 224 13.47 4.47 3.68
CA ASP A 224 13.41 4.63 5.14
C ASP A 224 12.38 3.70 5.77
N ALA A 225 11.17 3.66 5.20
CA ALA A 225 10.12 2.73 5.62
C ALA A 225 10.49 1.24 5.38
N GLN A 226 11.31 0.95 4.36
CA GLN A 226 11.85 -0.39 4.12
C GLN A 226 12.87 -0.78 5.19
N ASP A 227 13.69 0.16 5.68
CA ASP A 227 14.63 -0.12 6.77
C ASP A 227 13.92 -0.49 8.07
N ASP A 228 12.76 0.12 8.38
CA ASP A 228 11.90 -0.30 9.50
C ASP A 228 11.37 -1.72 9.30
N MET A 229 10.99 -2.07 8.07
CA MET A 229 10.55 -3.43 7.75
C MET A 229 11.70 -4.44 7.88
N LYS A 230 12.92 -4.10 7.43
CA LYS A 230 14.12 -4.95 7.59
C LYS A 230 14.38 -5.25 9.07
N ALA A 231 14.23 -4.24 9.95
CA ALA A 231 14.33 -4.44 11.40
C ALA A 231 13.29 -5.44 11.94
N ALA A 232 12.05 -5.38 11.43
CA ALA A 232 11.02 -6.36 11.78
C ALA A 232 11.36 -7.75 11.25
N LEU A 233 11.86 -7.88 10.01
CA LEU A 233 12.28 -9.17 9.44
C LEU A 233 13.42 -9.80 10.27
N ASP A 234 14.40 -9.02 10.71
CA ASP A 234 15.48 -9.47 11.59
C ASP A 234 14.93 -10.01 12.93
N TYR A 235 13.97 -9.30 13.54
CA TYR A 235 13.31 -9.76 14.78
C TYR A 235 12.61 -11.11 14.58
N PHE A 236 11.90 -11.30 13.47
CA PHE A 236 11.19 -12.55 13.15
C PHE A 236 12.09 -13.61 12.51
N ARG A 237 13.40 -13.33 12.34
CA ARG A 237 14.39 -14.23 11.71
C ARG A 237 13.97 -14.66 10.31
N ILE A 238 13.57 -13.68 9.50
CA ILE A 238 13.21 -13.86 8.10
C ILE A 238 14.36 -13.36 7.24
N ASP A 239 14.77 -14.18 6.28
CA ASP A 239 15.87 -13.85 5.38
C ASP A 239 15.41 -12.90 4.28
N TYR A 240 16.23 -11.92 3.95
CA TYR A 240 16.05 -11.01 2.83
C TYR A 240 17.40 -10.69 2.19
N ASP A 241 17.38 -10.13 0.98
CA ASP A 241 18.61 -9.70 0.31
C ASP A 241 19.22 -8.50 1.03
N ARG A 242 20.37 -8.71 1.64
CA ARG A 242 21.12 -7.67 2.39
C ARG A 242 21.98 -6.80 1.49
N THR A 243 22.03 -7.06 0.19
CA THR A 243 22.74 -6.21 -0.79
C THR A 243 21.93 -5.00 -1.21
N GLU A 244 20.63 -4.97 -0.92
CA GLU A 244 19.80 -3.79 -1.13
C GLU A 244 20.35 -2.60 -0.34
N VAL A 245 20.52 -1.47 -1.03
CA VAL A 245 21.01 -0.23 -0.43
C VAL A 245 20.03 0.29 0.60
N THR A 246 20.51 0.57 1.80
CA THR A 246 19.69 1.16 2.87
C THR A 246 19.64 2.68 2.74
N ALA A 247 18.57 3.30 3.27
CA ALA A 247 18.47 4.77 3.34
C ALA A 247 19.66 5.36 4.11
N ARG A 248 20.09 4.71 5.18
CA ARG A 248 21.24 5.12 5.99
C ARG A 248 22.54 5.14 5.20
N GLU A 249 22.77 4.16 4.32
CA GLU A 249 23.95 4.11 3.45
C GLU A 249 23.95 5.21 2.40
N LEU A 250 22.77 5.53 1.82
CA LEU A 250 22.63 6.63 0.87
C LEU A 250 22.92 8.00 1.53
N ILE A 251 22.41 8.22 2.75
CA ILE A 251 22.68 9.45 3.51
C ILE A 251 24.18 9.60 3.80
N ASN A 252 24.84 8.51 4.17
CA ASN A 252 26.27 8.53 4.47
C ASN A 252 27.16 8.75 3.23
N LYS A 253 26.70 8.33 2.04
CA LYS A 253 27.39 8.59 0.77
C LYS A 253 27.24 10.03 0.26
N ARG A 254 26.26 10.78 0.77
CA ARG A 254 26.01 12.19 0.41
C ARG A 254 26.74 13.19 1.32
N LYS A 255 27.38 12.73 2.40
CA LYS A 255 28.30 13.51 3.28
C LYS A 255 29.73 13.39 2.81
#